data_0a03e8af4a459852398c28e4706b7deb
#
_entry.id   0a03e8af4a459852398c28e4706b7deb
#
_cell.length_a   1.000
_cell.length_b   1.000
_cell.length_c   1.000
_cell.angle_alpha   90.00
_cell.angle_beta   90.00
_cell.angle_gamma   90.00
#
_symmetry.space_group_name_H-M   'P 1'
#
loop_
_entity.id
_entity.type
_entity.pdbx_description
1 polymer ?
#
loop_
_entity_poly.entity_id
_entity_poly.type
_entity_poly.pdbx_seq_one_letter_code
_entity_poly.pdbx_strand_id
1 'polypeptide(L)'
;MLENFITIFVFNLLIVSVLFVISLWIKKADIIDIYWGPAFLLSSLIIFFINQSYSLPSIVIIFILGLWSIRLGSHLYSRNIGQSEDIRYTKIRSKYGNLGLFMINYVVQAALIPIISLPIIIVGVSNLNEFNFVSHAAIILALSGIIIEALADSQLKEFKRHESNKNK
;
A
#
# COMPACT_ATOMS: atom_id res chain seq x y z
N MET A 1 16.98 13.77 -2.27
CA MET A 1 15.99 12.96 -3.01
C MET A 1 16.43 11.51 -3.20
N LEU A 2 17.61 11.24 -3.80
CA LEU A 2 18.08 9.87 -4.04
C LEU A 2 18.24 9.08 -2.74
N GLU A 3 18.81 9.66 -1.71
CA GLU A 3 18.95 9.03 -0.39
C GLU A 3 17.60 8.62 0.20
N ASN A 4 16.60 9.50 0.15
CA ASN A 4 15.25 9.21 0.62
C ASN A 4 14.59 8.06 -0.17
N PHE A 5 14.79 8.05 -1.49
CA PHE A 5 14.31 6.96 -2.35
C PHE A 5 14.97 5.63 -1.96
N ILE A 6 16.29 5.61 -1.79
CA ILE A 6 17.03 4.40 -1.36
C ILE A 6 16.57 3.96 0.03
N THR A 7 16.39 4.90 0.95
CA THR A 7 15.91 4.61 2.31
C THR A 7 14.55 3.90 2.29
N ILE A 8 13.58 4.43 1.52
CA ILE A 8 12.26 3.80 1.37
C ILE A 8 12.41 2.41 0.74
N PHE A 9 13.22 2.28 -0.31
CA PHE A 9 13.42 1.01 -0.98
C PHE A 9 13.98 -0.05 -0.02
N VAL A 10 15.07 0.27 0.69
CA VAL A 10 15.72 -0.66 1.63
C VAL A 10 14.77 -1.00 2.78
N PHE A 11 14.09 -0.01 3.35
CA PHE A 11 13.11 -0.23 4.41
C PHE A 11 11.99 -1.19 3.97
N ASN A 12 11.38 -0.94 2.82
CA ASN A 12 10.31 -1.80 2.32
C ASN A 12 10.86 -3.18 1.93
N LEU A 13 12.07 -3.28 1.37
CA LEU A 13 12.70 -4.56 1.04
C LEU A 13 12.90 -5.42 2.30
N LEU A 14 13.31 -4.82 3.41
CA LEU A 14 13.43 -5.53 4.69
C LEU A 14 12.08 -6.04 5.18
N ILE A 15 11.05 -5.18 5.17
CA ILE A 15 9.71 -5.59 5.63
C ILE A 15 9.12 -6.69 4.75
N VAL A 16 9.18 -6.53 3.42
CA VAL A 16 8.62 -7.56 2.53
C VAL A 16 9.39 -8.88 2.63
N SER A 17 10.70 -8.84 2.95
CA SER A 17 11.47 -10.06 3.22
C SER A 17 10.98 -10.79 4.48
N VAL A 18 10.70 -10.04 5.55
CA VAL A 18 10.11 -10.61 6.77
C VAL A 18 8.70 -11.16 6.48
N LEU A 19 7.87 -10.40 5.76
CA LEU A 19 6.54 -10.86 5.36
C LEU A 19 6.60 -12.11 4.48
N PHE A 20 7.61 -12.22 3.62
CA PHE A 20 7.82 -13.43 2.82
C PHE A 20 8.12 -14.65 3.71
N VAL A 21 9.01 -14.52 4.70
CA VAL A 21 9.28 -15.60 5.65
C VAL A 21 8.01 -16.00 6.40
N ILE A 22 7.24 -15.02 6.88
CA ILE A 22 5.94 -15.28 7.53
C ILE A 22 4.99 -16.00 6.57
N SER A 23 4.93 -15.57 5.30
CA SER A 23 4.07 -16.17 4.29
C SER A 23 4.34 -17.65 4.04
N LEU A 24 5.61 -18.07 4.17
CA LEU A 24 6.00 -19.48 4.08
C LEU A 24 5.43 -20.31 5.25
N TRP A 25 5.42 -19.74 6.44
CA TRP A 25 4.88 -20.41 7.64
C TRP A 25 3.36 -20.54 7.62
N ILE A 26 2.67 -19.44 7.28
CA ILE A 26 1.20 -19.43 7.22
C ILE A 26 0.65 -20.00 5.90
N LYS A 27 1.52 -20.30 4.93
CA LYS A 27 1.19 -20.78 3.57
C LYS A 27 0.24 -19.85 2.82
N LYS A 28 0.43 -18.53 2.99
CA LYS A 28 -0.40 -17.47 2.39
C LYS A 28 0.47 -16.32 1.93
N ALA A 29 0.82 -16.29 0.64
CA ALA A 29 1.66 -15.23 0.09
C ALA A 29 0.88 -13.90 -0.12
N ASP A 30 -0.43 -13.95 -0.15
CA ASP A 30 -1.32 -12.78 -0.29
C ASP A 30 -1.33 -11.83 0.92
N ILE A 31 -0.60 -12.16 2.00
CA ILE A 31 -0.32 -11.23 3.10
C ILE A 31 0.38 -9.96 2.62
N ILE A 32 1.15 -10.04 1.54
CA ILE A 32 1.84 -8.89 0.96
C ILE A 32 0.86 -7.83 0.45
N ASP A 33 -0.32 -8.23 -0.05
CA ASP A 33 -1.34 -7.31 -0.54
C ASP A 33 -1.86 -6.41 0.58
N ILE A 34 -1.97 -6.94 1.82
CA ILE A 34 -2.42 -6.18 3.00
C ILE A 34 -1.40 -5.09 3.36
N TYR A 35 -0.13 -5.31 3.06
CA TYR A 35 0.94 -4.37 3.37
C TYR A 35 0.93 -3.10 2.50
N TRP A 36 0.26 -3.09 1.33
CA TRP A 36 0.26 -1.94 0.43
C TRP A 36 -0.10 -0.62 1.11
N GLY A 37 -1.24 -0.56 1.80
CA GLY A 37 -1.64 0.64 2.53
C GLY A 37 -0.60 1.07 3.57
N PRO A 38 -0.27 0.19 4.55
CA PRO A 38 0.78 0.45 5.54
C PRO A 38 2.12 0.86 4.94
N ALA A 39 2.53 0.31 3.80
CA ALA A 39 3.80 0.62 3.17
C ALA A 39 3.94 2.12 2.83
N PHE A 40 2.92 2.73 2.25
CA PHE A 40 2.93 4.16 1.91
C PHE A 40 2.86 5.06 3.15
N LEU A 41 2.06 4.69 4.14
CA LEU A 41 1.98 5.41 5.41
C LEU A 41 3.34 5.40 6.14
N LEU A 42 3.94 4.22 6.32
CA LEU A 42 5.23 4.07 6.98
C LEU A 42 6.35 4.79 6.22
N SER A 43 6.35 4.68 4.89
CA SER A 43 7.31 5.40 4.04
C SER A 43 7.19 6.91 4.20
N SER A 44 5.96 7.47 4.25
CA SER A 44 5.76 8.90 4.46
C SER A 44 6.21 9.36 5.85
N LEU A 45 5.91 8.58 6.88
CA LEU A 45 6.37 8.86 8.25
C LEU A 45 7.90 8.92 8.33
N ILE A 46 8.60 7.96 7.71
CA ILE A 46 10.06 7.91 7.66
C ILE A 46 10.62 9.15 6.95
N ILE A 47 10.08 9.49 5.77
CA ILE A 47 10.54 10.64 4.99
C ILE A 47 10.36 11.95 5.75
N PHE A 48 9.19 12.16 6.32
CA PHE A 48 8.92 13.41 7.05
C PHE A 48 9.74 13.50 8.34
N PHE A 49 10.01 12.38 9.01
CA PHE A 49 10.86 12.33 10.17
C PHE A 49 12.33 12.65 9.83
N ILE A 50 12.90 11.99 8.80
CA ILE A 50 14.30 12.19 8.39
C ILE A 50 14.54 13.63 7.91
N ASN A 51 13.60 14.21 7.15
CA ASN A 51 13.73 15.56 6.61
C ASN A 51 13.21 16.64 7.57
N GLN A 52 12.76 16.27 8.78
CA GLN A 52 12.17 17.18 9.77
C GLN A 52 11.02 18.02 9.19
N SER A 53 10.25 17.44 8.27
CA SER A 53 9.13 18.08 7.56
C SER A 53 7.83 17.94 8.37
N TYR A 54 7.68 18.76 9.42
CA TYR A 54 6.50 18.75 10.30
C TYR A 54 5.50 19.84 9.96
N SER A 55 5.47 20.27 8.69
CA SER A 55 4.55 21.28 8.20
C SER A 55 3.09 20.77 8.17
N LEU A 56 2.14 21.71 8.15
CA LEU A 56 0.73 21.36 8.04
C LEU A 56 0.40 20.50 6.80
N PRO A 57 0.96 20.77 5.59
CA PRO A 57 0.81 19.87 4.45
C PRO A 57 1.29 18.44 4.72
N SER A 58 2.44 18.27 5.38
CA SER A 58 2.98 16.95 5.74
C SER A 58 2.04 16.18 6.67
N ILE A 59 1.49 16.84 7.68
CA ILE A 59 0.52 16.26 8.62
C ILE A 59 -0.76 15.83 7.90
N VAL A 60 -1.28 16.65 6.99
CA VAL A 60 -2.47 16.33 6.20
C VAL A 60 -2.23 15.13 5.29
N ILE A 61 -1.06 15.02 4.66
CA ILE A 61 -0.69 13.84 3.86
C ILE A 61 -0.67 12.58 4.72
N ILE A 62 -0.03 12.62 5.89
CA ILE A 62 -0.01 11.47 6.84
C ILE A 62 -1.43 11.07 7.22
N PHE A 63 -2.30 12.05 7.51
CA PHE A 63 -3.69 11.78 7.88
C PHE A 63 -4.48 11.11 6.75
N ILE A 64 -4.38 11.62 5.52
CA ILE A 64 -5.04 11.04 4.34
C ILE A 64 -4.51 9.64 4.05
N LEU A 65 -3.19 9.44 4.08
CA LEU A 65 -2.57 8.12 3.91
C LEU A 65 -2.95 7.16 5.02
N GLY A 66 -3.08 7.66 6.26
CA GLY A 66 -3.56 6.88 7.40
C GLY A 66 -4.98 6.36 7.19
N LEU A 67 -5.89 7.23 6.80
CA LEU A 67 -7.28 6.86 6.47
C LEU A 67 -7.32 5.81 5.35
N TRP A 68 -6.59 6.05 4.26
CA TRP A 68 -6.53 5.11 3.13
C TRP A 68 -5.89 3.77 3.53
N SER A 69 -4.77 3.81 4.27
CA SER A 69 -4.04 2.62 4.73
C SER A 69 -4.91 1.73 5.62
N ILE A 70 -5.59 2.31 6.61
CA ILE A 70 -6.49 1.58 7.51
C ILE A 70 -7.65 0.97 6.73
N ARG A 71 -8.26 1.75 5.84
CA ARG A 71 -9.38 1.30 5.03
C ARG A 71 -8.97 0.15 4.10
N LEU A 72 -7.88 0.33 3.31
CA LEU A 72 -7.41 -0.68 2.37
C LEU A 72 -6.94 -1.94 3.09
N GLY A 73 -6.12 -1.78 4.13
CA GLY A 73 -5.60 -2.91 4.91
C GLY A 73 -6.71 -3.71 5.58
N SER A 74 -7.71 -3.06 6.19
CA SER A 74 -8.84 -3.74 6.79
C SER A 74 -9.75 -4.45 5.76
N HIS A 75 -9.96 -3.82 4.59
CA HIS A 75 -10.70 -4.45 3.49
C HIS A 75 -10.01 -5.72 3.00
N LEU A 76 -8.71 -5.63 2.69
CA LEU A 76 -7.93 -6.77 2.18
C LEU A 76 -7.78 -7.87 3.23
N TYR A 77 -7.57 -7.51 4.49
CA TYR A 77 -7.55 -8.46 5.60
C TYR A 77 -8.88 -9.21 5.70
N SER A 78 -10.01 -8.48 5.73
CA SER A 78 -11.35 -9.08 5.82
C SER A 78 -11.70 -9.95 4.62
N ARG A 79 -11.21 -9.61 3.43
CA ARG A 79 -11.40 -10.40 2.21
C ARG A 79 -10.61 -11.69 2.23
N ASN A 80 -9.37 -11.64 2.75
CA ASN A 80 -8.44 -12.77 2.67
C ASN A 80 -8.55 -13.71 3.88
N ILE A 81 -9.14 -13.27 5.01
CA ILE A 81 -9.29 -14.11 6.20
C ILE A 81 -10.20 -15.30 5.93
N GLY A 82 -9.77 -16.50 6.32
CA GLY A 82 -10.54 -17.72 6.12
C GLY A 82 -10.61 -18.22 4.67
N GLN A 83 -10.03 -17.50 3.70
CA GLN A 83 -9.96 -17.92 2.30
C GLN A 83 -8.68 -18.71 2.00
N SER A 84 -8.69 -19.53 0.95
CA SER A 84 -7.47 -20.11 0.39
C SER A 84 -6.54 -19.02 -0.17
N GLU A 85 -5.24 -19.37 -0.33
CA GLU A 85 -4.28 -18.46 -0.98
C GLU A 85 -4.77 -18.06 -2.38
N ASP A 86 -4.56 -16.79 -2.74
CA ASP A 86 -4.92 -16.29 -4.07
C ASP A 86 -4.19 -17.09 -5.17
N ILE A 87 -4.94 -17.50 -6.17
CA ILE A 87 -4.48 -18.35 -7.27
C ILE A 87 -3.28 -17.76 -8.05
N ARG A 88 -3.12 -16.45 -8.05
CA ARG A 88 -1.97 -15.77 -8.70
C ARG A 88 -0.66 -16.21 -8.05
N TYR A 89 -0.61 -16.25 -6.72
CA TYR A 89 0.57 -16.63 -5.94
C TYR A 89 0.87 -18.12 -6.05
N THR A 90 -0.15 -18.97 -6.01
CA THR A 90 0.02 -20.42 -6.20
C THR A 90 0.55 -20.75 -7.58
N LYS A 91 0.08 -20.07 -8.65
CA LYS A 91 0.59 -20.24 -10.02
C LYS A 91 2.05 -19.80 -10.16
N ILE A 92 2.44 -18.66 -9.57
CA ILE A 92 3.84 -18.19 -9.62
C ILE A 92 4.74 -19.17 -8.88
N ARG A 93 4.31 -19.60 -7.67
CA ARG A 93 5.07 -20.58 -6.88
C ARG A 93 5.24 -21.91 -7.60
N SER A 94 4.20 -22.42 -8.25
CA SER A 94 4.27 -23.68 -9.01
C SER A 94 5.21 -23.61 -10.21
N LYS A 95 5.31 -22.43 -10.85
CA LYS A 95 6.13 -22.22 -12.06
C LYS A 95 7.59 -21.88 -11.74
N TYR A 96 7.84 -21.06 -10.72
CA TYR A 96 9.14 -20.46 -10.44
C TYR A 96 9.70 -20.78 -9.04
N GLY A 97 8.99 -21.58 -8.25
CA GLY A 97 9.36 -21.89 -6.88
C GLY A 97 9.21 -20.71 -5.91
N ASN A 98 9.63 -20.90 -4.68
CA ASN A 98 9.56 -19.86 -3.65
C ASN A 98 10.46 -18.66 -3.95
N LEU A 99 11.65 -18.87 -4.53
CA LEU A 99 12.54 -17.78 -4.93
C LEU A 99 11.92 -16.92 -6.03
N GLY A 100 11.30 -17.54 -7.03
CA GLY A 100 10.60 -16.81 -8.08
C GLY A 100 9.41 -16.01 -7.53
N LEU A 101 8.65 -16.59 -6.60
CA LEU A 101 7.58 -15.88 -5.91
C LEU A 101 8.11 -14.66 -5.14
N PHE A 102 9.21 -14.80 -4.42
CA PHE A 102 9.86 -13.68 -3.71
C PHE A 102 10.26 -12.57 -4.67
N MET A 103 10.99 -12.90 -5.73
CA MET A 103 11.50 -11.91 -6.69
C MET A 103 10.38 -11.21 -7.45
N ILE A 104 9.40 -11.96 -7.97
CA ILE A 104 8.34 -11.41 -8.85
C ILE A 104 7.32 -10.61 -8.05
N ASN A 105 6.98 -11.02 -6.82
CA ASN A 105 5.92 -10.37 -6.06
C ASN A 105 6.45 -9.45 -4.96
N TYR A 106 7.33 -9.92 -4.11
CA TYR A 106 7.77 -9.16 -2.95
C TYR A 106 8.80 -8.09 -3.30
N VAL A 107 9.85 -8.46 -4.03
CA VAL A 107 10.91 -7.50 -4.43
C VAL A 107 10.36 -6.45 -5.40
N VAL A 108 9.53 -6.84 -6.37
CA VAL A 108 8.90 -5.89 -7.30
C VAL A 108 8.01 -4.90 -6.53
N GLN A 109 7.23 -5.35 -5.55
CA GLN A 109 6.43 -4.44 -4.74
C GLN A 109 7.30 -3.48 -3.92
N ALA A 110 8.38 -3.96 -3.31
CA ALA A 110 9.34 -3.10 -2.61
C ALA A 110 9.95 -2.03 -3.52
N ALA A 111 10.17 -2.35 -4.80
CA ALA A 111 10.68 -1.40 -5.79
C ALA A 111 9.61 -0.39 -6.27
N LEU A 112 8.36 -0.81 -6.38
CA LEU A 112 7.26 0.06 -6.81
C LEU A 112 6.89 1.10 -5.75
N ILE A 113 6.95 0.76 -4.45
CA ILE A 113 6.58 1.66 -3.36
C ILE A 113 7.35 2.99 -3.42
N PRO A 114 8.70 3.04 -3.49
CA PRO A 114 9.41 4.31 -3.57
C PRO A 114 9.14 5.08 -4.87
N ILE A 115 8.88 4.38 -5.99
CA ILE A 115 8.54 5.02 -7.26
C ILE A 115 7.20 5.75 -7.14
N ILE A 116 6.18 5.09 -6.60
CA ILE A 116 4.85 5.67 -6.40
C ILE A 116 4.89 6.76 -5.31
N SER A 117 5.79 6.63 -4.33
CA SER A 117 5.99 7.62 -3.25
C SER A 117 6.79 8.85 -3.67
N LEU A 118 7.25 8.98 -4.91
CA LEU A 118 8.01 10.15 -5.38
C LEU A 118 7.35 11.49 -5.03
N PRO A 119 6.03 11.70 -5.21
CA PRO A 119 5.40 12.96 -4.80
C PRO A 119 5.53 13.23 -3.29
N ILE A 120 5.44 12.19 -2.47
CA ILE A 120 5.60 12.29 -1.00
C ILE A 120 7.03 12.66 -0.64
N ILE A 121 8.02 12.06 -1.31
CA ILE A 121 9.44 12.39 -1.14
C ILE A 121 9.69 13.85 -1.49
N ILE A 122 9.12 14.35 -2.59
CA ILE A 122 9.26 15.75 -3.01
C ILE A 122 8.69 16.68 -1.94
N VAL A 123 7.51 16.44 -1.42
CA VAL A 123 6.90 17.25 -0.37
C VAL A 123 7.77 17.23 0.90
N GLY A 124 8.27 16.05 1.30
CA GLY A 124 9.11 15.90 2.48
C GLY A 124 10.44 16.67 2.40
N VAL A 125 11.05 16.73 1.21
CA VAL A 125 12.31 17.45 0.98
C VAL A 125 12.10 18.95 0.81
N SER A 126 10.95 19.36 0.21
CA SER A 126 10.69 20.76 -0.14
C SER A 126 10.26 21.61 1.04
N ASN A 127 9.92 21.02 2.20
CA ASN A 127 9.44 21.72 3.41
C ASN A 127 8.34 22.76 3.10
N LEU A 128 7.37 22.37 2.27
CA LEU A 128 6.23 23.23 1.91
C LEU A 128 5.44 23.57 3.18
N ASN A 129 5.25 24.86 3.46
CA ASN A 129 4.58 25.32 4.68
C ASN A 129 3.17 25.85 4.45
N GLU A 130 2.79 26.09 3.20
CA GLU A 130 1.53 26.74 2.88
C GLU A 130 0.70 25.90 1.89
N PHE A 131 -0.61 26.00 2.06
CA PHE A 131 -1.58 25.49 1.09
C PHE A 131 -1.87 26.54 0.03
N ASN A 132 -1.92 26.10 -1.21
CA ASN A 132 -2.44 26.89 -2.32
C ASN A 132 -3.72 26.24 -2.87
N PHE A 133 -4.31 26.84 -3.90
CA PHE A 133 -5.51 26.31 -4.56
C PHE A 133 -5.33 24.87 -5.03
N VAL A 134 -4.15 24.53 -5.60
CA VAL A 134 -3.84 23.18 -6.09
C VAL A 134 -3.81 22.18 -4.93
N SER A 135 -3.26 22.56 -3.78
CA SER A 135 -3.23 21.71 -2.58
C SER A 135 -4.63 21.37 -2.07
N HIS A 136 -5.53 22.36 -2.04
CA HIS A 136 -6.93 22.13 -1.65
C HIS A 136 -7.66 21.21 -2.63
N ALA A 137 -7.49 21.45 -3.93
CA ALA A 137 -8.05 20.58 -4.97
C ALA A 137 -7.53 19.15 -4.86
N ALA A 138 -6.23 18.97 -4.60
CA ALA A 138 -5.60 17.64 -4.42
C ALA A 138 -6.17 16.90 -3.19
N ILE A 139 -6.40 17.60 -2.07
CA ILE A 139 -7.02 17.03 -0.87
C ILE A 139 -8.43 16.54 -1.17
N ILE A 140 -9.26 17.38 -1.83
CA ILE A 140 -10.62 17.01 -2.21
C ILE A 140 -10.61 15.78 -3.12
N LEU A 141 -9.72 15.75 -4.11
CA LEU A 141 -9.60 14.63 -5.04
C LEU A 141 -9.18 13.35 -4.31
N ALA A 142 -8.21 13.42 -3.41
CA ALA A 142 -7.74 12.27 -2.63
C ALA A 142 -8.85 11.69 -1.72
N LEU A 143 -9.56 12.56 -1.00
CA LEU A 143 -10.67 12.13 -0.14
C LEU A 143 -11.83 11.54 -0.96
N SER A 144 -12.16 12.16 -2.10
CA SER A 144 -13.16 11.63 -3.04
C SER A 144 -12.76 10.25 -3.56
N GLY A 145 -11.48 10.04 -3.89
CA GLY A 145 -10.94 8.74 -4.31
C GLY A 145 -11.13 7.67 -3.24
N ILE A 146 -10.80 7.97 -1.99
CA ILE A 146 -11.00 7.04 -0.86
C ILE A 146 -12.47 6.66 -0.69
N ILE A 147 -13.39 7.62 -0.81
CA ILE A 147 -14.84 7.39 -0.71
C ILE A 147 -15.32 6.50 -1.86
N ILE A 148 -14.95 6.84 -3.09
CA ILE A 148 -15.33 6.04 -4.29
C ILE A 148 -14.82 4.62 -4.19
N GLU A 149 -13.58 4.43 -3.77
CA GLU A 149 -12.98 3.10 -3.58
C GLU A 149 -13.74 2.31 -2.50
N ALA A 150 -14.10 2.94 -1.37
CA ALA A 150 -14.87 2.29 -0.31
C ALA A 150 -16.28 1.88 -0.77
N LEU A 151 -16.94 2.73 -1.56
CA LEU A 151 -18.26 2.45 -2.14
C LEU A 151 -18.17 1.30 -3.15
N ALA A 152 -17.19 1.32 -4.05
CA ALA A 152 -16.99 0.26 -5.04
C ALA A 152 -16.72 -1.09 -4.39
N ASP A 153 -15.89 -1.14 -3.35
CA ASP A 153 -15.61 -2.37 -2.59
C ASP A 153 -16.87 -2.91 -1.90
N SER A 154 -17.69 -2.03 -1.32
CA SER A 154 -18.95 -2.44 -0.68
C SER A 154 -19.96 -2.96 -1.69
N GLN A 155 -20.09 -2.32 -2.84
CA GLN A 155 -20.96 -2.76 -3.94
C GLN A 155 -20.51 -4.11 -4.51
N LEU A 156 -19.19 -4.29 -4.71
CA LEU A 156 -18.64 -5.56 -5.17
C LEU A 156 -18.87 -6.69 -4.17
N LYS A 157 -18.74 -6.40 -2.87
CA LYS A 157 -19.02 -7.36 -1.80
C LYS A 157 -20.48 -7.78 -1.81
N GLU A 158 -21.41 -6.84 -1.95
CA GLU A 158 -22.84 -7.12 -2.01
C GLU A 158 -23.19 -7.90 -3.30
N PHE A 159 -22.64 -7.49 -4.44
CA PHE A 159 -22.83 -8.21 -5.71
C PHE A 159 -22.44 -9.68 -5.61
N LYS A 160 -21.28 -9.98 -5.00
CA LYS A 160 -20.77 -11.35 -4.80
C LYS A 160 -21.57 -12.17 -3.78
N ARG A 161 -22.31 -11.50 -2.90
CA ARG A 161 -23.16 -12.17 -1.89
C ARG A 161 -24.38 -12.86 -2.50
N HIS A 162 -24.87 -12.36 -3.62
CA HIS A 162 -25.99 -12.97 -4.33
C HIS A 162 -25.57 -14.26 -5.05
N GLU A 163 -26.25 -15.38 -4.80
CA GLU A 163 -25.92 -16.69 -5.37
C GLU A 163 -25.94 -16.72 -6.91
N SER A 164 -26.83 -15.93 -7.52
CA SER A 164 -26.91 -15.76 -8.98
C SER A 164 -25.65 -15.16 -9.62
N ASN A 165 -24.73 -14.60 -8.84
CA ASN A 165 -23.53 -13.91 -9.30
C ASN A 165 -22.23 -14.66 -8.96
N LYS A 166 -22.30 -15.84 -8.33
CA LYS A 166 -21.12 -16.61 -7.86
C LYS A 166 -20.12 -16.99 -8.97
N ASN A 167 -20.51 -16.94 -10.25
CA ASN A 167 -19.67 -17.32 -11.39
C ASN A 167 -19.52 -16.18 -12.43
N LYS A 168 -19.76 -14.91 -12.03
CA LYS A 168 -19.62 -13.74 -12.92
C LYS A 168 -18.42 -12.85 -12.57
#